data_3667af50233de97d174a9f1823ba3091
#
_entry.id   3667af50233de97d174a9f1823ba3091
#
_cell.length_a   1.000
_cell.length_b   1.000
_cell.length_c   1.000
_cell.angle_alpha   90.00
_cell.angle_beta   90.00
_cell.angle_gamma   90.00
#
_symmetry.space_group_name_H-M   'P 1'
#
loop_
_entity.id
_entity.type
_entity.pdbx_description
1 polymer ?
#
loop_
_entity_poly.entity_id
_entity_poly.type
_entity_poly.pdbx_seq_one_letter_code
_entity_poly.pdbx_strand_id
1 'polypeptide(L)'
;MKLIQKVAVLGAGTMGSRIAAHLANAGVATFLLDIVPPNLVPSDAKSRNQVAAAGLDASRKSKPAAFFEASLANLVTVGNFEDDLAKVAEADWIIEAVVENLDLKRALLRKVEIGRAHV
;
A
#
# COMPACT_ATOMS: atom_id res chain seq x y z
N MET A 1 -10.73 5.72 23.22
CA MET A 1 -9.55 5.31 22.43
C MET A 1 -10.00 4.73 21.10
N LYS A 2 -9.42 5.21 20.01
CA LYS A 2 -9.77 4.72 18.69
C LYS A 2 -8.92 3.49 18.34
N LEU A 3 -9.57 2.39 17.96
CA LEU A 3 -8.87 1.21 17.50
C LEU A 3 -8.40 1.41 16.05
N ILE A 4 -7.19 0.99 15.77
CA ILE A 4 -6.66 1.00 14.40
C ILE A 4 -7.15 -0.26 13.71
N GLN A 5 -8.05 -0.09 12.73
CA GLN A 5 -8.67 -1.19 11.99
C GLN A 5 -8.22 -1.26 10.54
N LYS A 6 -7.81 -0.12 9.98
CA LYS A 6 -7.36 -0.03 8.58
C LYS A 6 -6.12 0.84 8.51
N VAL A 7 -5.10 0.35 7.83
CA VAL A 7 -3.86 1.09 7.62
C VAL A 7 -3.59 1.18 6.13
N ALA A 8 -3.10 2.32 5.68
CA ALA A 8 -2.61 2.48 4.32
C ALA A 8 -1.09 2.60 4.34
N VAL A 9 -0.42 1.76 3.58
CA VAL A 9 1.04 1.81 3.39
C VAL A 9 1.30 2.35 1.99
N LEU A 10 1.99 3.46 1.90
CA LEU A 10 2.30 4.13 0.65
C LEU A 10 3.72 3.80 0.24
N GLY A 11 3.87 2.94 -0.75
CA GLY A 11 5.14 2.44 -1.22
C GLY A 11 5.29 0.94 -0.95
N ALA A 12 5.46 0.16 -2.02
CA ALA A 12 5.49 -1.30 -1.97
C ALA A 12 6.90 -1.88 -2.20
N GLY A 13 7.93 -1.11 -1.91
CA GLY A 13 9.30 -1.62 -1.91
C GLY A 13 9.51 -2.61 -0.77
N THR A 14 10.73 -2.98 -0.51
CA THR A 14 11.06 -3.99 0.51
C THR A 14 10.51 -3.58 1.89
N MET A 15 10.72 -2.34 2.29
CA MET A 15 10.25 -1.86 3.60
C MET A 15 8.73 -1.79 3.68
N GLY A 16 8.08 -1.15 2.71
CA GLY A 16 6.62 -0.99 2.71
C GLY A 16 5.90 -2.32 2.67
N SER A 17 6.36 -3.25 1.84
CA SER A 17 5.76 -4.58 1.73
C SER A 17 5.91 -5.38 3.03
N ARG A 18 7.05 -5.27 3.70
CA ARG A 18 7.26 -5.94 5.00
C ARG A 18 6.42 -5.32 6.11
N ILE A 19 6.25 -4.00 6.10
CA ILE A 19 5.34 -3.32 7.04
C ILE A 19 3.91 -3.82 6.83
N ALA A 20 3.46 -3.91 5.57
CA ALA A 20 2.13 -4.42 5.26
C ALA A 20 1.94 -5.86 5.76
N ALA A 21 2.95 -6.72 5.56
CA ALA A 21 2.91 -8.10 6.04
C ALA A 21 2.84 -8.15 7.57
N HIS A 22 3.60 -7.30 8.24
CA HIS A 22 3.60 -7.22 9.70
C HIS A 22 2.23 -6.83 10.26
N LEU A 23 1.59 -5.85 9.62
CA LEU A 23 0.24 -5.44 10.00
C LEU A 23 -0.78 -6.54 9.75
N ALA A 24 -0.67 -7.25 8.62
CA ALA A 24 -1.54 -8.37 8.32
C ALA A 24 -1.38 -9.50 9.36
N ASN A 25 -0.14 -9.76 9.80
CA ASN A 25 0.12 -10.73 10.86
C ASN A 25 -0.56 -10.35 12.17
N ALA A 26 -0.77 -9.06 12.41
CA ALA A 26 -1.50 -8.56 13.58
C ALA A 26 -3.01 -8.53 13.35
N GLY A 27 -3.51 -9.00 12.22
CA GLY A 27 -4.94 -9.03 11.90
C GLY A 27 -5.50 -7.71 11.41
N VAL A 28 -4.66 -6.79 10.94
CA VAL A 28 -5.08 -5.46 10.50
C VAL A 28 -5.26 -5.42 8.99
N ALA A 29 -6.43 -4.98 8.53
CA ALA A 29 -6.67 -4.77 7.10
C ALA A 29 -5.76 -3.63 6.60
N THR A 30 -5.04 -3.87 5.51
CA THR A 30 -4.00 -2.97 5.04
C THR A 30 -4.15 -2.72 3.55
N PHE A 31 -4.10 -1.45 3.15
CA PHE A 31 -3.96 -1.06 1.75
C PHE A 31 -2.48 -0.86 1.44
N LEU A 32 -1.99 -1.52 0.42
CA LEU A 32 -0.60 -1.37 -0.03
C LEU A 32 -0.63 -0.73 -1.42
N LEU A 33 -0.21 0.51 -1.52
CA LEU A 33 -0.30 1.30 -2.75
C LEU A 33 1.09 1.65 -3.27
N ASP A 34 1.20 1.71 -4.60
CA ASP A 34 2.40 2.20 -5.26
C ASP A 34 2.03 2.87 -6.58
N ILE A 35 3.03 3.24 -7.36
CA ILE A 35 2.82 3.93 -8.63
C ILE A 35 2.14 3.04 -9.65
N VAL A 36 1.47 3.67 -10.61
CA VAL A 36 1.05 3.01 -11.85
C VAL A 36 2.29 2.95 -12.75
N PRO A 37 2.64 1.78 -13.31
CA PRO A 37 3.80 1.69 -14.21
C PRO A 37 3.66 2.68 -15.38
N PRO A 38 4.76 3.37 -15.77
CA PRO A 38 4.72 4.29 -16.90
C PRO A 38 4.50 3.54 -18.22
N ASN A 39 3.88 4.21 -19.18
CA ASN A 39 3.65 3.68 -20.53
C ASN A 39 2.83 2.38 -20.56
N LEU A 40 1.93 2.23 -19.61
CA LEU A 40 1.14 1.02 -19.47
C LEU A 40 0.01 0.95 -20.50
N VAL A 41 -0.03 -0.13 -21.26
CA VAL A 41 -1.10 -0.47 -22.18
C VAL A 41 -1.23 -1.99 -22.19
N PRO A 42 -2.40 -2.57 -21.86
CA PRO A 42 -3.67 -1.95 -21.48
C PRO A 42 -3.65 -1.42 -20.05
N SER A 43 -4.68 -0.65 -19.72
CA SER A 43 -4.77 0.00 -18.41
C SER A 43 -5.83 -0.65 -17.51
N ASP A 44 -5.90 -1.97 -17.45
CA ASP A 44 -6.79 -2.66 -16.52
C ASP A 44 -6.27 -2.54 -15.08
N ALA A 45 -7.12 -2.81 -14.10
CA ALA A 45 -6.77 -2.65 -12.69
C ALA A 45 -5.56 -3.53 -12.30
N LYS A 46 -5.50 -4.74 -12.82
CA LYS A 46 -4.40 -5.66 -12.52
C LYS A 46 -3.05 -5.11 -13.00
N SER A 47 -3.01 -4.58 -14.21
CA SER A 47 -1.78 -4.00 -14.76
C SER A 47 -1.40 -2.70 -14.04
N ARG A 48 -2.40 -1.89 -13.69
CA ARG A 48 -2.16 -0.63 -12.99
C ARG A 48 -1.64 -0.84 -11.57
N ASN A 49 -1.99 -1.95 -10.94
CA ASN A 49 -1.55 -2.30 -9.59
C ASN A 49 -0.29 -3.17 -9.56
N GLN A 50 0.36 -3.34 -10.70
CA GLN A 50 1.46 -4.27 -10.88
C GLN A 50 2.61 -4.05 -9.89
N VAL A 51 2.97 -2.81 -9.60
CA VAL A 51 4.07 -2.50 -8.69
C VAL A 51 3.73 -2.95 -7.27
N ALA A 52 2.55 -2.58 -6.77
CA ALA A 52 2.11 -3.00 -5.43
C ALA A 52 1.92 -4.51 -5.34
N ALA A 53 1.36 -5.12 -6.39
CA ALA A 53 1.18 -6.57 -6.42
C ALA A 53 2.51 -7.32 -6.40
N ALA A 54 3.52 -6.81 -7.11
CA ALA A 54 4.85 -7.41 -7.10
C ALA A 54 5.50 -7.32 -5.71
N GLY A 55 5.30 -6.21 -5.01
CA GLY A 55 5.79 -6.05 -3.64
C GLY A 55 5.15 -7.05 -2.68
N LEU A 56 3.84 -7.20 -2.76
CA LEU A 56 3.12 -8.18 -1.95
C LEU A 56 3.60 -9.61 -2.25
N ASP A 57 3.74 -9.94 -3.52
CA ASP A 57 4.17 -11.26 -3.94
C ASP A 57 5.58 -11.58 -3.45
N ALA A 58 6.48 -10.61 -3.51
CA ALA A 58 7.84 -10.77 -2.99
C ALA A 58 7.82 -11.07 -1.48
N SER A 59 6.94 -10.42 -0.72
CA SER A 59 6.79 -10.68 0.71
C SER A 59 6.23 -12.07 0.98
N ARG A 60 5.28 -12.53 0.15
CA ARG A 60 4.72 -13.88 0.29
C ARG A 60 5.77 -14.97 0.08
N LYS A 61 6.76 -14.71 -0.76
CA LYS A 61 7.80 -15.67 -1.13
C LYS A 61 9.10 -15.48 -0.36
N SER A 62 9.17 -14.49 0.54
CA SER A 62 10.42 -14.17 1.24
C SER A 62 10.82 -15.26 2.23
N LYS A 63 12.15 -15.34 2.47
CA LYS A 63 12.72 -16.23 3.48
C LYS A 63 13.67 -15.42 4.36
N PRO A 64 13.45 -15.39 5.70
CA PRO A 64 12.33 -16.01 6.40
C PRO A 64 10.98 -15.42 5.97
N ALA A 65 9.92 -16.15 6.18
CA ALA A 65 8.58 -15.78 5.73
C ALA A 65 8.11 -14.47 6.38
N ALA A 66 7.62 -13.52 5.54
CA ALA A 66 7.07 -12.28 6.05
C ALA A 66 5.69 -12.49 6.68
N PHE A 67 4.89 -13.43 6.14
CA PHE A 67 3.58 -13.78 6.69
C PHE A 67 3.70 -15.05 7.53
N PHE A 68 3.07 -15.02 8.71
CA PHE A 68 3.03 -16.19 9.59
C PHE A 68 2.23 -17.34 8.98
N GLU A 69 1.14 -16.99 8.28
CA GLU A 69 0.34 -17.94 7.52
C GLU A 69 0.03 -17.32 6.16
N ALA A 70 0.02 -18.14 5.11
CA ALA A 70 -0.21 -17.65 3.75
C ALA A 70 -1.55 -16.92 3.60
N SER A 71 -2.58 -17.35 4.32
CA SER A 71 -3.91 -16.74 4.27
C SER A 71 -3.93 -15.30 4.79
N LEU A 72 -2.97 -14.90 5.63
CA LEU A 72 -2.91 -13.54 6.15
C LEU A 72 -2.63 -12.51 5.06
N ALA A 73 -2.03 -12.92 3.93
CA ALA A 73 -1.84 -12.03 2.79
C ALA A 73 -3.16 -11.50 2.23
N ASN A 74 -4.27 -12.18 2.48
CA ASN A 74 -5.60 -11.72 2.06
C ASN A 74 -6.06 -10.46 2.78
N LEU A 75 -5.42 -10.08 3.88
CA LEU A 75 -5.70 -8.83 4.57
C LEU A 75 -5.05 -7.62 3.89
N VAL A 76 -4.13 -7.87 2.95
CA VAL A 76 -3.46 -6.80 2.20
C VAL A 76 -4.16 -6.62 0.87
N THR A 77 -4.69 -5.42 0.63
CA THR A 77 -5.29 -5.04 -0.64
C THR A 77 -4.31 -4.15 -1.39
N VAL A 78 -3.89 -4.59 -2.57
CA VAL A 78 -2.98 -3.80 -3.40
C VAL A 78 -3.75 -2.76 -4.22
N GLY A 79 -3.09 -1.64 -4.51
CA GLY A 79 -3.68 -0.57 -5.30
C GLY A 79 -2.61 0.37 -5.83
N ASN A 80 -3.03 1.51 -6.33
CA ASN A 80 -2.12 2.50 -6.87
C ASN A 80 -2.52 3.92 -6.46
N PHE A 81 -1.58 4.85 -6.59
CA PHE A 81 -1.75 6.23 -6.14
C PHE A 81 -2.76 7.02 -6.99
N GLU A 82 -3.06 6.57 -8.20
CA GLU A 82 -3.99 7.30 -9.06
C GLU A 82 -5.45 6.85 -8.85
N ASP A 83 -5.68 5.54 -8.76
CA ASP A 83 -7.04 5.01 -8.68
C ASP A 83 -7.54 4.85 -7.25
N ASP A 84 -6.65 4.59 -6.30
CA ASP A 84 -7.01 4.12 -4.96
C ASP A 84 -6.67 5.10 -3.84
N LEU A 85 -6.16 6.27 -4.16
CA LEU A 85 -5.75 7.22 -3.13
C LEU A 85 -6.93 7.69 -2.26
N ALA A 86 -8.14 7.69 -2.82
CA ALA A 86 -9.35 8.00 -2.04
C ALA A 86 -9.56 7.02 -0.88
N LYS A 87 -9.09 5.78 -0.99
CA LYS A 87 -9.19 4.79 0.09
C LYS A 87 -8.31 5.14 1.28
N VAL A 88 -7.29 5.96 1.07
CA VAL A 88 -6.43 6.44 2.15
C VAL A 88 -7.23 7.28 3.16
N ALA A 89 -8.26 7.98 2.70
CA ALA A 89 -9.15 8.75 3.57
C ALA A 89 -9.88 7.86 4.58
N GLU A 90 -10.07 6.57 4.26
CA GLU A 90 -10.72 5.61 5.15
C GLU A 90 -9.76 4.99 6.17
N ALA A 91 -8.45 5.17 5.99
CA ALA A 91 -7.46 4.56 6.86
C ALA A 91 -7.37 5.30 8.20
N ASP A 92 -7.19 4.53 9.25
CA ASP A 92 -6.97 5.06 10.60
C ASP A 92 -5.53 5.53 10.78
N TRP A 93 -4.61 4.94 10.02
CA TRP A 93 -3.19 5.27 10.08
C TRP A 93 -2.60 5.15 8.68
N ILE A 94 -1.75 6.10 8.32
CA ILE A 94 -1.08 6.14 7.02
C ILE A 94 0.43 6.06 7.26
N ILE A 95 1.06 5.06 6.67
CA ILE A 95 2.50 4.88 6.76
C ILE A 95 3.10 5.16 5.39
N GLU A 96 4.03 6.09 5.33
CA GLU A 96 4.68 6.47 4.09
C GLU A 96 6.07 5.82 4.03
N ALA A 97 6.27 4.99 3.00
CA ALA A 97 7.50 4.23 2.76
C ALA A 97 8.09 4.51 1.38
N VAL A 98 7.71 5.62 0.76
CA VAL A 98 8.30 6.09 -0.50
C VAL A 98 9.58 6.85 -0.17
N VAL A 99 10.72 6.33 -0.56
CA VAL A 99 12.00 6.74 0.04
C VAL A 99 12.84 7.63 -0.85
N GLU A 100 12.71 7.57 -2.17
CA GLU A 100 13.79 8.01 -3.04
C GLU A 100 13.53 9.25 -3.88
N ASN A 101 12.30 9.76 -3.92
CA ASN A 101 11.97 10.91 -4.73
C ASN A 101 11.20 11.93 -3.90
N LEU A 102 11.90 13.01 -3.52
CA LEU A 102 11.31 14.05 -2.68
C LEU A 102 10.12 14.74 -3.33
N ASP A 103 10.19 14.99 -4.64
CA ASP A 103 9.09 15.63 -5.36
C ASP A 103 7.87 14.74 -5.42
N LEU A 104 8.05 13.46 -5.70
CA LEU A 104 6.97 12.47 -5.67
C LEU A 104 6.35 12.39 -4.28
N LYS A 105 7.18 12.34 -3.27
CA LYS A 105 6.75 12.27 -1.87
C LYS A 105 5.91 13.48 -1.48
N ARG A 106 6.36 14.68 -1.85
CA ARG A 106 5.61 15.92 -1.56
C ARG A 106 4.28 15.97 -2.29
N ALA A 107 4.26 15.59 -3.57
CA ALA A 107 3.05 15.55 -4.36
C ALA A 107 2.05 14.54 -3.76
N LEU A 108 2.54 13.38 -3.35
CA LEU A 108 1.73 12.33 -2.76
C LEU A 108 1.12 12.76 -1.43
N LEU A 109 1.92 13.34 -0.55
CA LEU A 109 1.44 13.83 0.75
C LEU A 109 0.41 14.91 0.59
N ARG A 110 0.57 15.80 -0.39
CA ARG A 110 -0.41 16.85 -0.70
C ARG A 110 -1.74 16.25 -1.12
N LYS A 111 -1.73 15.24 -1.98
CA LYS A 111 -2.95 14.55 -2.42
C LYS A 111 -3.64 13.85 -1.26
N VAL A 112 -2.88 13.25 -0.37
CA VAL A 112 -3.42 12.58 0.82
C VAL A 112 -4.11 13.61 1.74
N GLU A 113 -3.49 14.75 1.97
CA GLU A 113 -4.09 15.80 2.79
C GLU A 113 -5.39 16.32 2.20
N ILE A 114 -5.42 16.59 0.90
CA ILE A 114 -6.63 17.05 0.23
C ILE A 114 -7.74 16.02 0.35
N GLY A 115 -7.43 14.74 0.14
CA GLY A 115 -8.40 13.67 0.29
C GLY A 115 -8.96 13.57 1.70
N ARG A 116 -8.12 13.69 2.71
CA ARG A 116 -8.54 13.61 4.11
C ARG A 116 -9.33 14.83 4.56
N ALA A 117 -9.11 15.99 3.94
CA ALA A 117 -9.86 17.19 4.30
C ALA A 117 -11.34 17.09 3.94
N HIS A 118 -11.71 16.16 3.09
CA HIS A 118 -13.10 15.97 2.66
C HIS A 118 -13.80 14.79 3.35
N VAL A 119 -13.17 14.22 4.34
CA VAL A 119 -13.71 13.05 5.06
C VAL A 119 -14.53 13.45 6.26
#